data_9eda6309dd137b046eb631d3ba52533c
#
_entry.id   9eda6309dd137b046eb631d3ba52533c
#
_cell.length_a   1.000
_cell.length_b   1.000
_cell.length_c   1.000
_cell.angle_alpha   90.00
_cell.angle_beta   90.00
_cell.angle_gamma   90.00
#
_symmetry.space_group_name_H-M   'P 1'
#
loop_
_entity.id
_entity.type
_entity.pdbx_description
1 polymer ?
#
loop_
_entity_poly.entity_id
_entity_poly.type
_entity_poly.pdbx_seq_one_letter_code
_entity_poly.pdbx_strand_id
1 'polypeptide(L)'
;MDYKKAGVDIEAGYRSVELMKKHVKETMRPEVLGGLGGFAGAFSLDSIKKMEEPVLLSGTDGCGTKVQLAYIMDKHDTIGIDCVAMFVNDIACSGGEPLFFLDYIACGKNYPEKIATIVSGVAEGCKQSGAALVGGETAEHPGLMPVDEYDLAGFAVGVVDKKDLITGENIKPGDKLIGIASSGVHSNGFSLVRKVFEMTEESLNTYYDELGKTLGEALLAPTRIYVKALKKVKEAGVTIKGCSHITGGGFYENIPRMLPDGVKAVVKKDSYEVPAIFKLLAKTGDIEEEMMYNTYNMGIGMVLAIDPADVDKTMEALKAAGETCYELGQVEAGEKCAELV
;
A
#
# COMPACT_ATOMS: atom_id res chain seq x y z
N MET A 1 -31.38 24.97 18.85
CA MET A 1 -30.74 23.77 18.32
C MET A 1 -29.48 24.24 17.57
N ASP A 2 -28.32 23.68 17.83
CA ASP A 2 -27.05 24.01 17.19
C ASP A 2 -26.36 22.74 16.67
N TYR A 3 -25.30 22.88 15.89
CA TYR A 3 -24.56 21.75 15.29
C TYR A 3 -23.99 20.79 16.35
N LYS A 4 -23.56 21.32 17.51
CA LYS A 4 -23.02 20.50 18.60
C LYS A 4 -24.10 19.59 19.20
N LYS A 5 -25.35 20.08 19.32
CA LYS A 5 -26.51 19.28 19.75
C LYS A 5 -26.93 18.26 18.68
N ALA A 6 -26.59 18.50 17.42
CA ALA A 6 -26.78 17.55 16.32
C ALA A 6 -25.68 16.51 16.21
N GLY A 7 -24.63 16.60 17.05
CA GLY A 7 -23.52 15.62 17.10
C GLY A 7 -22.26 16.03 16.33
N VAL A 8 -22.19 17.26 15.77
CA VAL A 8 -21.02 17.76 15.06
C VAL A 8 -20.32 18.84 15.89
N ASP A 9 -19.04 18.61 16.23
CA ASP A 9 -18.23 19.55 17.03
C ASP A 9 -17.25 20.33 16.15
N ILE A 10 -17.64 21.54 15.73
CA ILE A 10 -16.83 22.43 14.87
C ILE A 10 -15.49 22.78 15.52
N GLU A 11 -15.47 23.00 16.85
CA GLU A 11 -14.24 23.34 17.57
C GLU A 11 -13.25 22.17 17.56
N ALA A 12 -13.74 20.94 17.69
CA ALA A 12 -12.93 19.74 17.53
C ALA A 12 -12.33 19.66 16.12
N GLY A 13 -13.11 20.00 15.08
CA GLY A 13 -12.63 20.08 13.71
C GLY A 13 -11.47 21.07 13.55
N TYR A 14 -11.61 22.31 14.05
CA TYR A 14 -10.53 23.32 14.01
C TYR A 14 -9.28 22.84 14.76
N ARG A 15 -9.45 22.21 15.92
CA ARG A 15 -8.34 21.66 16.69
C ARG A 15 -7.62 20.53 15.95
N SER A 16 -8.35 19.62 15.30
CA SER A 16 -7.77 18.57 14.48
C SER A 16 -6.88 19.16 13.40
N VAL A 17 -7.38 20.14 12.64
CA VAL A 17 -6.62 20.83 11.59
C VAL A 17 -5.35 21.46 12.16
N GLU A 18 -5.42 22.12 13.32
CA GLU A 18 -4.24 22.72 13.94
C GLU A 18 -3.18 21.69 14.31
N LEU A 19 -3.59 20.56 14.90
CA LEU A 19 -2.68 19.49 15.32
C LEU A 19 -2.02 18.79 14.13
N MET A 20 -2.71 18.63 13.00
CA MET A 20 -2.16 17.94 11.82
C MET A 20 -1.25 18.80 10.95
N LYS A 21 -1.30 20.14 11.05
CA LYS A 21 -0.53 21.08 10.22
C LYS A 21 0.96 20.74 10.12
N LYS A 22 1.58 20.38 11.25
CA LYS A 22 3.01 20.03 11.29
C LYS A 22 3.33 18.80 10.43
N HIS A 23 2.48 17.77 10.49
CA HIS A 23 2.66 16.53 9.75
C HIS A 23 2.49 16.76 8.24
N VAL A 24 1.43 17.49 7.87
CA VAL A 24 1.20 17.87 6.47
C VAL A 24 2.36 18.69 5.91
N LYS A 25 2.89 19.66 6.68
CA LYS A 25 4.02 20.49 6.28
C LYS A 25 5.27 19.65 5.94
N GLU A 26 5.50 18.54 6.63
CA GLU A 26 6.65 17.66 6.38
C GLU A 26 6.58 16.93 5.02
N THR A 27 5.41 16.89 4.39
CA THR A 27 5.20 16.25 3.07
C THR A 27 5.32 17.24 1.90
N MET A 28 5.45 18.55 2.19
CA MET A 28 5.40 19.58 1.16
C MET A 28 6.55 19.47 0.17
N ARG A 29 6.21 19.63 -1.10
CA ARG A 29 7.13 19.68 -2.24
C ARG A 29 7.15 21.09 -2.83
N PRO A 30 8.21 21.47 -3.57
CA PRO A 30 8.27 22.78 -4.24
C PRO A 30 7.12 23.05 -5.20
N GLU A 31 6.54 21.98 -5.77
CA GLU A 31 5.41 22.06 -6.71
C GLU A 31 4.07 22.39 -6.04
N VAL A 32 3.95 22.22 -4.72
CA VAL A 32 2.70 22.54 -4.02
C VAL A 32 2.52 24.05 -3.92
N LEU A 33 1.40 24.54 -4.45
CA LEU A 33 1.07 25.97 -4.45
C LEU A 33 -0.01 26.24 -3.39
N GLY A 34 0.34 27.04 -2.37
CA GLY A 34 -0.55 27.33 -1.26
C GLY A 34 -0.33 26.45 -0.04
N GLY A 35 -1.34 26.34 0.81
CA GLY A 35 -1.31 25.57 2.07
C GLY A 35 -2.67 25.00 2.42
N LEU A 36 -2.77 24.33 3.57
CA LEU A 36 -4.04 23.83 4.11
C LEU A 36 -5.06 24.95 4.32
N GLY A 37 -6.32 24.68 4.00
CA GLY A 37 -7.45 25.60 4.22
C GLY A 37 -7.94 26.30 2.95
N GLY A 38 -7.39 26.00 1.76
CA GLY A 38 -7.96 26.41 0.48
C GLY A 38 -9.10 25.47 0.05
N PHE A 39 -9.90 25.89 -0.94
CA PHE A 39 -10.97 25.05 -1.51
C PHE A 39 -10.44 23.86 -2.31
N ALA A 40 -9.20 23.92 -2.79
CA ALA A 40 -8.55 22.85 -3.53
C ALA A 40 -7.03 22.84 -3.27
N GLY A 41 -6.43 21.66 -3.30
CA GLY A 41 -4.98 21.50 -3.38
C GLY A 41 -4.49 21.90 -4.78
N ALA A 42 -3.51 22.81 -4.84
CA ALA A 42 -2.91 23.22 -6.11
C ALA A 42 -1.50 22.67 -6.23
N PHE A 43 -1.19 22.06 -7.39
CA PHE A 43 0.10 21.45 -7.68
C PHE A 43 0.62 21.93 -9.03
N SER A 44 1.85 22.48 -9.06
CA SER A 44 2.49 22.96 -10.29
C SER A 44 2.93 21.79 -11.17
N LEU A 45 2.64 21.86 -12.45
CA LEU A 45 3.08 20.90 -13.45
C LEU A 45 4.45 21.25 -14.05
N ASP A 46 5.21 22.17 -13.43
CA ASP A 46 6.48 22.64 -13.99
C ASP A 46 7.53 21.51 -14.07
N SER A 47 7.57 20.62 -13.10
CA SER A 47 8.48 19.47 -13.07
C SER A 47 8.24 18.46 -14.22
N ILE A 48 7.01 18.36 -14.73
CA ILE A 48 6.66 17.40 -15.78
C ILE A 48 6.80 17.96 -17.20
N LYS A 49 7.13 19.23 -17.36
CA LYS A 49 7.35 19.86 -18.68
C LYS A 49 8.47 19.21 -19.50
N LYS A 50 9.35 18.43 -18.87
CA LYS A 50 10.44 17.69 -19.53
C LYS A 50 9.97 16.37 -20.17
N MET A 51 8.77 15.89 -19.83
CA MET A 51 8.19 14.68 -20.40
C MET A 51 7.69 14.99 -21.82
N GLU A 52 7.86 14.02 -22.74
CA GLU A 52 7.38 14.15 -24.11
C GLU A 52 5.86 14.03 -24.19
N GLU A 53 5.31 13.03 -23.51
CA GLU A 53 3.88 12.77 -23.48
C GLU A 53 3.46 12.38 -22.03
N PRO A 54 3.25 13.37 -21.13
CA PRO A 54 2.91 13.10 -19.74
C PRO A 54 1.52 12.47 -19.61
N VAL A 55 1.44 11.36 -18.88
CA VAL A 55 0.20 10.63 -18.57
C VAL A 55 -0.04 10.70 -17.08
N LEU A 56 -1.25 11.10 -16.67
CA LEU A 56 -1.66 11.06 -15.27
C LEU A 56 -2.12 9.64 -14.90
N LEU A 57 -1.69 9.19 -13.74
CA LEU A 57 -2.13 7.97 -13.08
C LEU A 57 -2.88 8.36 -11.82
N SER A 58 -3.95 7.66 -11.50
CA SER A 58 -4.72 7.93 -10.28
C SER A 58 -5.37 6.67 -9.75
N GLY A 59 -5.57 6.63 -8.45
CA GLY A 59 -6.26 5.55 -7.77
C GLY A 59 -6.95 6.05 -6.50
N THR A 60 -8.00 5.33 -6.10
CA THR A 60 -8.73 5.53 -4.86
C THR A 60 -9.08 4.17 -4.25
N ASP A 61 -8.93 4.03 -2.95
CA ASP A 61 -9.23 2.83 -2.17
C ASP A 61 -9.41 3.21 -0.68
N GLY A 62 -9.54 2.26 0.21
CA GLY A 62 -9.56 2.44 1.65
C GLY A 62 -8.57 1.50 2.35
N CYS A 63 -8.45 1.66 3.67
CA CYS A 63 -7.65 0.75 4.49
C CYS A 63 -8.30 -0.63 4.67
N GLY A 64 -9.56 -0.77 4.28
CA GLY A 64 -10.33 -1.97 4.50
C GLY A 64 -10.53 -2.30 5.98
N THR A 65 -10.88 -3.54 6.26
CA THR A 65 -11.27 -3.95 7.62
C THR A 65 -10.10 -4.09 8.60
N LYS A 66 -8.84 -3.87 8.16
CA LYS A 66 -7.67 -3.74 9.04
C LYS A 66 -7.84 -2.63 10.07
N VAL A 67 -8.58 -1.58 9.72
CA VAL A 67 -8.86 -0.44 10.61
C VAL A 67 -9.46 -0.87 11.96
N GLN A 68 -10.20 -1.98 12.01
CA GLN A 68 -10.76 -2.49 13.26
C GLN A 68 -9.67 -2.85 14.30
N LEU A 69 -8.52 -3.33 13.86
CA LEU A 69 -7.42 -3.65 14.76
C LEU A 69 -6.87 -2.37 15.41
N ALA A 70 -6.83 -1.27 14.64
CA ALA A 70 -6.44 0.03 15.16
C ALA A 70 -7.39 0.52 16.27
N TYR A 71 -8.70 0.25 16.15
CA TYR A 71 -9.67 0.57 17.22
C TYR A 71 -9.42 -0.24 18.48
N ILE A 72 -9.30 -1.57 18.34
CA ILE A 72 -9.17 -2.48 19.47
C ILE A 72 -7.88 -2.23 20.25
N MET A 73 -6.79 -1.93 19.53
CA MET A 73 -5.47 -1.70 20.13
C MET A 73 -5.20 -0.22 20.49
N ASP A 74 -6.15 0.68 20.23
CA ASP A 74 -5.98 2.13 20.33
C ASP A 74 -4.67 2.63 19.69
N LYS A 75 -4.33 2.06 18.52
CA LYS A 75 -3.10 2.33 17.79
C LYS A 75 -3.42 2.81 16.38
N HIS A 76 -3.30 4.11 16.14
CA HIS A 76 -3.80 4.79 14.93
C HIS A 76 -2.69 5.38 14.05
N ASP A 77 -1.43 5.30 14.46
CA ASP A 77 -0.28 5.93 13.80
C ASP A 77 0.17 5.20 12.51
N THR A 78 -0.19 3.92 12.34
CA THR A 78 0.26 3.11 11.20
C THR A 78 -0.78 2.97 10.09
N ILE A 79 -2.07 3.06 10.41
CA ILE A 79 -3.15 2.81 9.44
C ILE A 79 -3.16 3.82 8.28
N GLY A 80 -2.68 5.05 8.53
CA GLY A 80 -2.51 6.06 7.49
C GLY A 80 -1.44 5.67 6.47
N ILE A 81 -0.39 4.95 6.88
CA ILE A 81 0.63 4.42 5.97
C ILE A 81 0.00 3.36 5.05
N ASP A 82 -0.85 2.47 5.61
CA ASP A 82 -1.58 1.48 4.81
C ASP A 82 -2.44 2.16 3.75
N CYS A 83 -3.18 3.20 4.12
CA CYS A 83 -4.01 3.96 3.20
C CYS A 83 -3.17 4.50 2.02
N VAL A 84 -2.07 5.18 2.28
CA VAL A 84 -1.22 5.75 1.23
C VAL A 84 -0.58 4.66 0.38
N ALA A 85 -0.08 3.59 1.01
CA ALA A 85 0.66 2.52 0.33
C ALA A 85 -0.16 1.84 -0.78
N MET A 86 -1.46 1.62 -0.58
CA MET A 86 -2.34 0.97 -1.55
C MET A 86 -2.32 1.69 -2.91
N PHE A 87 -2.27 3.03 -2.90
CA PHE A 87 -2.32 3.83 -4.13
C PHE A 87 -0.96 4.12 -4.73
N VAL A 88 -0.02 4.55 -3.90
CA VAL A 88 1.31 4.95 -4.40
C VAL A 88 2.08 3.75 -4.96
N ASN A 89 1.82 2.55 -4.44
CA ASN A 89 2.37 1.32 -5.00
C ASN A 89 1.77 0.99 -6.38
N ASP A 90 0.46 1.20 -6.58
CA ASP A 90 -0.20 0.98 -7.87
C ASP A 90 0.28 1.97 -8.93
N ILE A 91 0.47 3.25 -8.53
CA ILE A 91 1.06 4.27 -9.40
C ILE A 91 2.49 3.85 -9.80
N ALA A 92 3.31 3.42 -8.83
CA ALA A 92 4.67 2.97 -9.08
C ALA A 92 4.72 1.68 -9.92
N CYS A 93 3.78 0.76 -9.69
CA CYS A 93 3.60 -0.48 -10.45
C CYS A 93 3.33 -0.20 -11.94
N SER A 94 2.63 0.88 -12.24
CA SER A 94 2.38 1.36 -13.60
C SER A 94 3.53 2.20 -14.17
N GLY A 95 4.64 2.35 -13.44
CA GLY A 95 5.81 3.11 -13.88
C GLY A 95 5.82 4.57 -13.44
N GLY A 96 4.78 5.04 -12.75
CA GLY A 96 4.59 6.44 -12.37
C GLY A 96 5.33 6.89 -11.12
N GLU A 97 5.46 8.20 -11.00
CA GLU A 97 5.90 8.90 -9.80
C GLU A 97 4.67 9.51 -9.10
N PRO A 98 4.39 9.18 -7.83
CA PRO A 98 3.34 9.83 -7.06
C PRO A 98 3.64 11.34 -6.90
N LEU A 99 2.65 12.18 -7.17
CA LEU A 99 2.75 13.64 -7.05
C LEU A 99 2.15 14.14 -5.75
N PHE A 100 0.87 13.81 -5.53
CA PHE A 100 0.14 14.24 -4.35
C PHE A 100 -0.92 13.24 -3.93
N PHE A 101 -1.35 13.41 -2.69
CA PHE A 101 -2.34 12.58 -2.01
C PHE A 101 -3.41 13.47 -1.35
N LEU A 102 -4.61 12.96 -1.29
CA LEU A 102 -5.76 13.49 -0.54
C LEU A 102 -6.35 12.38 0.31
N ASP A 103 -6.65 12.63 1.57
CA ASP A 103 -7.32 11.69 2.45
C ASP A 103 -8.79 12.07 2.69
N TYR A 104 -9.59 11.07 3.04
CA TYR A 104 -10.94 11.24 3.53
C TYR A 104 -11.12 10.39 4.79
N ILE A 105 -11.41 11.04 5.91
CA ILE A 105 -11.66 10.39 7.20
C ILE A 105 -13.13 10.59 7.54
N ALA A 106 -13.92 9.52 7.48
CA ALA A 106 -15.26 9.47 8.05
C ALA A 106 -15.17 8.99 9.50
N CYS A 107 -15.76 9.66 10.47
CA CYS A 107 -15.71 9.24 11.86
C CYS A 107 -17.07 9.42 12.55
N GLY A 108 -17.35 8.57 13.53
CA GLY A 108 -18.58 8.73 14.35
C GLY A 108 -18.52 9.98 15.20
N LYS A 109 -17.32 10.30 15.72
CA LYS A 109 -17.02 11.53 16.45
C LYS A 109 -15.59 11.96 16.19
N ASN A 110 -15.38 13.26 16.03
CA ASN A 110 -14.06 13.84 15.89
C ASN A 110 -13.35 13.92 17.25
N TYR A 111 -12.33 13.09 17.44
CA TYR A 111 -11.38 13.18 18.54
C TYR A 111 -10.07 13.79 17.99
N PRO A 112 -9.77 15.07 18.23
CA PRO A 112 -8.73 15.79 17.54
C PRO A 112 -7.36 15.12 17.58
N GLU A 113 -6.95 14.58 18.71
CA GLU A 113 -5.67 13.90 18.89
C GLU A 113 -5.62 12.58 18.09
N LYS A 114 -6.72 11.82 18.08
CA LYS A 114 -6.85 10.58 17.29
C LYS A 114 -6.76 10.88 15.79
N ILE A 115 -7.53 11.87 15.31
CA ILE A 115 -7.49 12.31 13.91
C ILE A 115 -6.09 12.77 13.51
N ALA A 116 -5.44 13.59 14.35
CA ALA A 116 -4.06 14.02 14.09
C ALA A 116 -3.06 12.85 14.03
N THR A 117 -3.27 11.82 14.85
CA THR A 117 -2.45 10.60 14.83
C THR A 117 -2.66 9.82 13.53
N ILE A 118 -3.91 9.66 13.07
CA ILE A 118 -4.20 9.02 11.78
C ILE A 118 -3.51 9.78 10.64
N VAL A 119 -3.67 11.11 10.59
CA VAL A 119 -3.05 11.95 9.56
C VAL A 119 -1.53 11.94 9.65
N SER A 120 -0.94 11.75 10.84
CA SER A 120 0.51 11.57 10.96
C SER A 120 1.00 10.32 10.22
N GLY A 121 0.21 9.23 10.24
CA GLY A 121 0.46 8.02 9.46
C GLY A 121 0.31 8.28 7.95
N VAL A 122 -0.71 9.02 7.53
CA VAL A 122 -0.89 9.43 6.13
C VAL A 122 0.33 10.26 5.65
N ALA A 123 0.73 11.24 6.45
CA ALA A 123 1.91 12.07 6.15
C ALA A 123 3.19 11.24 6.06
N GLU A 124 3.36 10.25 6.94
CA GLU A 124 4.51 9.35 6.88
C GLU A 124 4.52 8.53 5.58
N GLY A 125 3.38 7.96 5.18
CA GLY A 125 3.24 7.27 3.90
C GLY A 125 3.55 8.18 2.71
N CYS A 126 3.10 9.44 2.74
CA CYS A 126 3.42 10.45 1.74
C CYS A 126 4.93 10.74 1.68
N LYS A 127 5.61 10.89 2.83
CA LYS A 127 7.08 11.09 2.86
C LYS A 127 7.83 9.88 2.30
N GLN A 128 7.39 8.67 2.62
CA GLN A 128 8.02 7.45 2.10
C GLN A 128 7.88 7.35 0.58
N SER A 129 6.73 7.73 0.02
CA SER A 129 6.48 7.71 -1.43
C SER A 129 7.00 8.93 -2.17
N GLY A 130 7.28 10.04 -1.46
CA GLY A 130 7.62 11.33 -2.06
C GLY A 130 6.41 12.12 -2.56
N ALA A 131 5.18 11.69 -2.26
CA ALA A 131 3.97 12.45 -2.55
C ALA A 131 3.78 13.59 -1.54
N ALA A 132 3.08 14.65 -1.95
CA ALA A 132 2.64 15.71 -1.03
C ALA A 132 1.21 15.45 -0.56
N LEU A 133 0.95 15.56 0.74
CA LEU A 133 -0.42 15.60 1.27
C LEU A 133 -0.97 17.02 1.08
N VAL A 134 -1.76 17.26 0.04
CA VAL A 134 -2.17 18.61 -0.38
C VAL A 134 -3.53 19.04 0.14
N GLY A 135 -4.27 18.13 0.79
CA GLY A 135 -5.58 18.38 1.37
C GLY A 135 -6.23 17.07 1.80
N GLY A 136 -7.45 17.17 2.25
CA GLY A 136 -8.26 16.05 2.69
C GLY A 136 -9.55 16.54 3.31
N GLU A 137 -10.34 15.62 3.85
CA GLU A 137 -11.60 15.89 4.55
C GLU A 137 -11.70 15.04 5.81
N THR A 138 -12.23 15.62 6.88
CA THR A 138 -12.64 14.87 8.07
C THR A 138 -14.10 15.17 8.34
N ALA A 139 -14.95 14.17 8.19
CA ALA A 139 -16.41 14.30 8.35
C ALA A 139 -16.92 13.49 9.53
N GLU A 140 -17.65 14.17 10.45
CA GLU A 140 -18.40 13.49 11.50
C GLU A 140 -19.72 12.95 10.95
N HIS A 141 -20.00 11.69 11.25
CA HIS A 141 -21.21 10.97 10.81
C HIS A 141 -22.04 10.51 12.03
N PRO A 142 -22.57 11.45 12.85
CA PRO A 142 -23.32 11.09 14.05
C PRO A 142 -24.57 10.30 13.70
N GLY A 143 -24.75 9.16 14.36
CA GLY A 143 -25.89 8.27 14.13
C GLY A 143 -25.78 7.35 12.89
N LEU A 144 -24.80 7.55 12.02
CA LEU A 144 -24.49 6.66 10.89
C LEU A 144 -23.31 5.75 11.19
N MET A 145 -22.36 6.21 12.01
CA MET A 145 -21.15 5.48 12.39
C MET A 145 -21.06 5.42 13.92
N PRO A 146 -20.60 4.30 14.50
CA PRO A 146 -20.30 4.23 15.93
C PRO A 146 -19.33 5.32 16.37
N VAL A 147 -19.52 5.83 17.60
CA VAL A 147 -18.83 7.04 18.11
C VAL A 147 -17.30 6.89 18.08
N ASP A 148 -16.77 5.70 18.34
CA ASP A 148 -15.34 5.45 18.46
C ASP A 148 -14.70 4.93 17.16
N GLU A 149 -15.52 4.70 16.12
CA GLU A 149 -15.05 4.17 14.83
C GLU A 149 -14.81 5.27 13.81
N TYR A 150 -13.97 4.95 12.84
CA TYR A 150 -13.71 5.76 11.66
C TYR A 150 -13.44 4.85 10.45
N ASP A 151 -13.56 5.41 9.26
CA ASP A 151 -13.04 4.83 8.04
C ASP A 151 -12.06 5.81 7.40
N LEU A 152 -11.06 5.27 6.71
CA LEU A 152 -10.01 6.04 6.08
C LEU A 152 -9.84 5.59 4.64
N ALA A 153 -10.04 6.51 3.74
CA ALA A 153 -9.82 6.35 2.32
C ALA A 153 -8.88 7.44 1.78
N GLY A 154 -8.41 7.27 0.57
CA GLY A 154 -7.55 8.25 -0.05
C GLY A 154 -7.68 8.29 -1.55
N PHE A 155 -7.01 9.27 -2.12
CA PHE A 155 -6.88 9.47 -3.55
C PHE A 155 -5.47 9.95 -3.87
N ALA A 156 -4.78 9.23 -4.74
CA ALA A 156 -3.44 9.58 -5.19
C ALA A 156 -3.44 9.96 -6.67
N VAL A 157 -2.61 10.92 -7.02
CA VAL A 157 -2.29 11.26 -8.40
C VAL A 157 -0.78 11.15 -8.60
N GLY A 158 -0.42 10.49 -9.68
CA GLY A 158 0.96 10.37 -10.15
C GLY A 158 1.07 10.72 -11.63
N VAL A 159 2.30 10.72 -12.11
CA VAL A 159 2.61 11.01 -13.52
C VAL A 159 3.67 10.06 -14.05
N VAL A 160 3.59 9.75 -15.32
CA VAL A 160 4.60 9.01 -16.07
C VAL A 160 4.73 9.57 -17.48
N ASP A 161 5.91 9.55 -18.07
CA ASP A 161 6.03 9.74 -19.51
C ASP A 161 5.49 8.47 -20.20
N LYS A 162 4.65 8.60 -21.22
CA LYS A 162 3.99 7.48 -21.89
C LYS A 162 4.94 6.38 -22.33
N LYS A 163 6.14 6.74 -22.76
CA LYS A 163 7.19 5.78 -23.14
C LYS A 163 7.71 4.93 -21.98
N ASP A 164 7.53 5.40 -20.71
CA ASP A 164 8.01 4.76 -19.49
C ASP A 164 6.89 4.01 -18.75
N LEU A 165 5.67 3.94 -19.36
CA LEU A 165 4.56 3.14 -18.83
C LEU A 165 4.95 1.66 -18.78
N ILE A 166 4.71 1.03 -17.64
CA ILE A 166 4.86 -0.42 -17.48
C ILE A 166 3.53 -1.07 -17.83
N THR A 167 3.45 -1.65 -19.04
CA THR A 167 2.22 -2.24 -19.59
C THR A 167 2.21 -3.76 -19.59
N GLY A 168 3.38 -4.39 -19.45
CA GLY A 168 3.52 -5.84 -19.56
C GLY A 168 3.64 -6.37 -20.99
N GLU A 169 3.37 -5.56 -22.01
CA GLU A 169 3.34 -5.97 -23.43
C GLU A 169 4.67 -6.61 -23.92
N ASN A 170 5.80 -6.21 -23.32
CA ASN A 170 7.13 -6.65 -23.70
C ASN A 170 7.61 -7.89 -22.89
N ILE A 171 6.78 -8.45 -22.03
CA ILE A 171 7.07 -9.68 -21.30
C ILE A 171 7.06 -10.85 -22.27
N LYS A 172 8.07 -11.71 -22.19
CA LYS A 172 8.25 -12.87 -23.07
C LYS A 172 8.75 -14.08 -22.30
N PRO A 173 8.61 -15.29 -22.85
CA PRO A 173 9.21 -16.49 -22.26
C PRO A 173 10.72 -16.32 -22.03
N GLY A 174 11.18 -16.73 -20.86
CA GLY A 174 12.56 -16.58 -20.40
C GLY A 174 12.80 -15.36 -19.52
N ASP A 175 11.90 -14.37 -19.49
CA ASP A 175 12.02 -13.25 -18.55
C ASP A 175 11.92 -13.75 -17.11
N LYS A 176 12.64 -13.08 -16.20
CA LYS A 176 12.74 -13.47 -14.80
C LYS A 176 11.75 -12.71 -13.92
N LEU A 177 11.28 -13.41 -12.90
CA LEU A 177 10.37 -12.86 -11.91
C LEU A 177 11.15 -12.56 -10.62
N ILE A 178 11.20 -11.29 -10.23
CA ILE A 178 11.84 -10.83 -9.00
C ILE A 178 10.76 -10.40 -8.02
N GLY A 179 10.72 -11.05 -6.85
CA GLY A 179 9.83 -10.69 -5.75
C GLY A 179 10.49 -9.73 -4.78
N ILE A 180 9.75 -8.76 -4.28
CA ILE A 180 10.16 -7.87 -3.21
C ILE A 180 9.34 -8.21 -1.98
N ALA A 181 10.03 -8.44 -0.85
CA ALA A 181 9.39 -8.87 0.39
C ALA A 181 8.30 -7.90 0.88
N SER A 182 7.24 -8.45 1.42
CA SER A 182 6.24 -7.68 2.18
C SER A 182 6.70 -7.45 3.63
N SER A 183 6.04 -6.53 4.32
CA SER A 183 6.22 -6.29 5.77
C SER A 183 5.34 -7.21 6.63
N GLY A 184 4.55 -8.07 6.02
CA GLY A 184 3.55 -8.93 6.63
C GLY A 184 2.30 -9.01 5.78
N VAL A 185 1.14 -9.07 6.41
CA VAL A 185 -0.16 -9.23 5.72
C VAL A 185 -0.53 -8.02 4.84
N HIS A 186 0.10 -6.88 5.08
CA HIS A 186 -0.26 -5.60 4.47
C HIS A 186 -1.66 -5.14 4.89
N SER A 187 -2.53 -4.82 3.94
CA SER A 187 -3.89 -4.31 4.22
C SER A 187 -4.99 -5.13 3.54
N ASN A 188 -4.66 -6.33 3.04
CA ASN A 188 -5.60 -7.20 2.32
C ASN A 188 -5.89 -8.49 3.10
N GLY A 189 -7.07 -9.07 2.87
CA GLY A 189 -7.47 -10.32 3.50
C GLY A 189 -7.90 -10.21 4.97
N PHE A 190 -8.05 -9.00 5.52
CA PHE A 190 -8.37 -8.79 6.94
C PHE A 190 -9.78 -9.25 7.33
N SER A 191 -10.71 -9.36 6.41
CA SER A 191 -12.01 -10.00 6.69
C SER A 191 -11.85 -11.45 7.10
N LEU A 192 -10.89 -12.18 6.48
CA LEU A 192 -10.56 -13.56 6.87
C LEU A 192 -9.72 -13.59 8.15
N VAL A 193 -8.70 -12.73 8.28
CA VAL A 193 -7.92 -12.59 9.54
C VAL A 193 -8.84 -12.44 10.76
N ARG A 194 -9.86 -11.59 10.65
CA ARG A 194 -10.86 -11.33 11.69
C ARG A 194 -11.82 -12.49 11.98
N LYS A 195 -11.86 -13.49 11.12
CA LYS A 195 -12.59 -14.74 11.34
C LYS A 195 -11.73 -15.81 11.96
N VAL A 196 -10.44 -15.81 11.63
CA VAL A 196 -9.45 -16.79 12.10
C VAL A 196 -9.05 -16.49 13.55
N PHE A 197 -8.79 -15.22 13.86
CA PHE A 197 -8.40 -14.80 15.21
C PHE A 197 -9.56 -14.10 15.91
N GLU A 198 -9.66 -14.29 17.22
CA GLU A 198 -10.55 -13.46 18.04
C GLU A 198 -10.07 -12.01 18.05
N MET A 199 -10.95 -11.08 17.68
CA MET A 199 -10.64 -9.65 17.66
C MET A 199 -10.91 -9.03 19.03
N THR A 200 -10.11 -9.44 20.02
CA THR A 200 -10.12 -8.90 21.38
C THR A 200 -8.76 -8.33 21.73
N GLU A 201 -8.72 -7.37 22.66
CA GLU A 201 -7.46 -6.80 23.15
C GLU A 201 -6.55 -7.89 23.72
N GLU A 202 -7.10 -8.87 24.44
CA GLU A 202 -6.34 -10.00 25.02
C GLU A 202 -5.68 -10.85 23.92
N SER A 203 -6.46 -11.25 22.90
CA SER A 203 -5.95 -12.04 21.77
C SER A 203 -4.86 -11.29 21.00
N LEU A 204 -5.08 -10.01 20.70
CA LEU A 204 -4.12 -9.20 19.95
C LEU A 204 -2.84 -8.90 20.75
N ASN A 205 -2.90 -8.86 22.06
CA ASN A 205 -1.73 -8.71 22.93
C ASN A 205 -1.03 -10.04 23.26
N THR A 206 -1.56 -11.18 22.79
CA THR A 206 -0.90 -12.48 22.94
C THR A 206 0.42 -12.51 22.17
N TYR A 207 1.50 -12.83 22.87
CA TYR A 207 2.83 -12.97 22.27
C TYR A 207 2.98 -14.37 21.64
N TYR A 208 3.53 -14.41 20.44
CA TYR A 208 3.85 -15.65 19.72
C TYR A 208 5.37 -15.74 19.50
N ASP A 209 6.00 -16.79 20.00
CA ASP A 209 7.45 -16.99 19.85
C ASP A 209 7.87 -17.03 18.38
N GLU A 210 7.07 -17.70 17.52
CA GLU A 210 7.32 -17.78 16.08
C GLU A 210 7.23 -16.44 15.35
N LEU A 211 6.50 -15.46 15.90
CA LEU A 211 6.43 -14.09 15.36
C LEU A 211 7.49 -13.16 15.97
N GLY A 212 8.02 -13.51 17.15
CA GLY A 212 8.90 -12.65 17.94
C GLY A 212 8.23 -11.36 18.44
N LYS A 213 6.90 -11.31 18.45
CA LYS A 213 6.07 -10.15 18.84
C LYS A 213 4.63 -10.57 19.12
N THR A 214 3.80 -9.62 19.53
CA THR A 214 2.37 -9.88 19.73
C THR A 214 1.66 -10.06 18.39
N LEU A 215 0.51 -10.73 18.41
CA LEU A 215 -0.33 -10.91 17.21
C LEU A 215 -0.73 -9.56 16.61
N GLY A 216 -1.16 -8.62 17.45
CA GLY A 216 -1.56 -7.29 17.00
C GLY A 216 -0.42 -6.51 16.37
N GLU A 217 0.81 -6.55 16.92
CA GLU A 217 2.00 -5.94 16.32
C GLU A 217 2.32 -6.53 14.95
N ALA A 218 2.17 -7.86 14.79
CA ALA A 218 2.38 -8.52 13.51
C ALA A 218 1.33 -8.13 12.46
N LEU A 219 0.06 -8.07 12.87
CA LEU A 219 -1.06 -7.76 11.98
C LEU A 219 -1.15 -6.25 11.66
N LEU A 220 -0.79 -5.35 12.60
CA LEU A 220 -0.76 -3.91 12.36
C LEU A 220 0.51 -3.43 11.66
N ALA A 221 1.47 -4.30 11.36
CA ALA A 221 2.63 -3.92 10.56
C ALA A 221 2.15 -3.18 9.29
N PRO A 222 2.61 -1.94 9.04
CA PRO A 222 2.12 -1.15 7.92
C PRO A 222 2.53 -1.75 6.58
N THR A 223 1.70 -1.55 5.58
CA THR A 223 1.99 -1.93 4.19
C THR A 223 3.27 -1.25 3.70
N ARG A 224 4.16 -2.03 3.10
CA ARG A 224 5.42 -1.51 2.56
C ARG A 224 5.18 -0.64 1.34
N ILE A 225 5.91 0.47 1.26
CA ILE A 225 5.87 1.40 0.12
C ILE A 225 7.10 1.15 -0.75
N TYR A 226 6.88 0.73 -2.00
CA TYR A 226 7.92 0.29 -2.94
C TYR A 226 8.39 1.38 -3.91
N VAL A 227 7.80 2.58 -3.86
CA VAL A 227 8.06 3.67 -4.81
C VAL A 227 9.55 3.96 -4.99
N LYS A 228 10.27 4.14 -3.88
CA LYS A 228 11.72 4.43 -3.92
C LYS A 228 12.54 3.25 -4.45
N ALA A 229 12.14 2.03 -4.12
CA ALA A 229 12.81 0.82 -4.58
C ALA A 229 12.69 0.65 -6.10
N LEU A 230 11.48 0.80 -6.65
CA LEU A 230 11.26 0.74 -8.10
C LEU A 230 11.99 1.87 -8.84
N LYS A 231 12.02 3.07 -8.24
CA LYS A 231 12.82 4.18 -8.79
C LYS A 231 14.31 3.83 -8.86
N LYS A 232 14.87 3.20 -7.83
CA LYS A 232 16.27 2.76 -7.81
C LYS A 232 16.58 1.71 -8.89
N VAL A 233 15.66 0.79 -9.13
CA VAL A 233 15.80 -0.19 -10.21
C VAL A 233 15.87 0.50 -11.58
N LYS A 234 14.97 1.48 -11.82
CA LYS A 234 15.01 2.30 -13.05
C LYS A 234 16.27 3.15 -13.18
N GLU A 235 16.72 3.80 -12.09
CA GLU A 235 17.96 4.59 -12.04
C GLU A 235 19.21 3.73 -12.32
N ALA A 236 19.18 2.45 -12.00
CA ALA A 236 20.21 1.47 -12.35
C ALA A 236 20.22 1.11 -13.84
N GLY A 237 19.27 1.63 -14.64
CA GLY A 237 19.15 1.37 -16.07
C GLY A 237 18.52 0.01 -16.39
N VAL A 238 17.68 -0.52 -15.47
CA VAL A 238 16.88 -1.72 -15.70
C VAL A 238 15.54 -1.33 -16.30
N THR A 239 15.14 -2.03 -17.36
CA THR A 239 13.79 -1.94 -17.90
C THR A 239 12.88 -2.92 -17.17
N ILE A 240 11.95 -2.41 -16.36
CA ILE A 240 10.88 -3.21 -15.75
C ILE A 240 9.82 -3.43 -16.83
N LYS A 241 9.71 -4.67 -17.34
CA LYS A 241 8.74 -5.00 -18.41
C LYS A 241 7.33 -5.16 -17.88
N GLY A 242 7.20 -5.65 -16.66
CA GLY A 242 5.93 -5.79 -15.94
C GLY A 242 6.14 -5.66 -14.46
N CYS A 243 5.11 -5.20 -13.77
CA CYS A 243 5.08 -5.04 -12.34
C CYS A 243 3.71 -5.44 -11.79
N SER A 244 3.68 -6.18 -10.70
CA SER A 244 2.45 -6.62 -10.04
C SER A 244 2.52 -6.31 -8.56
N HIS A 245 1.61 -5.47 -8.08
CA HIS A 245 1.38 -5.24 -6.65
C HIS A 245 0.50 -6.36 -6.11
N ILE A 246 1.01 -7.14 -5.15
CA ILE A 246 0.29 -8.28 -4.60
C ILE A 246 -0.64 -7.83 -3.48
N THR A 247 -1.90 -7.69 -3.82
CA THR A 247 -3.00 -7.25 -2.96
C THR A 247 -4.04 -8.37 -2.76
N GLY A 248 -5.30 -8.04 -2.57
CA GLY A 248 -6.40 -9.02 -2.54
C GLY A 248 -6.44 -9.84 -3.84
N GLY A 249 -6.68 -11.14 -3.73
CA GLY A 249 -6.55 -12.09 -4.84
C GLY A 249 -5.16 -12.74 -4.94
N GLY A 250 -4.19 -12.29 -4.12
CA GLY A 250 -2.88 -12.93 -3.96
C GLY A 250 -2.11 -13.09 -5.27
N PHE A 251 -1.36 -14.17 -5.39
CA PHE A 251 -0.53 -14.44 -6.57
C PHE A 251 -1.38 -14.76 -7.79
N TYR A 252 -2.43 -15.57 -7.62
CA TYR A 252 -3.23 -16.10 -8.72
C TYR A 252 -3.98 -15.03 -9.49
N GLU A 253 -4.44 -13.95 -8.82
CA GLU A 253 -5.18 -12.88 -9.49
C GLU A 253 -4.31 -11.69 -9.88
N ASN A 254 -3.26 -11.36 -9.10
CA ASN A 254 -2.49 -10.14 -9.35
C ASN A 254 -1.37 -10.34 -10.38
N ILE A 255 -0.60 -11.44 -10.30
CA ILE A 255 0.50 -11.67 -11.23
C ILE A 255 0.04 -11.71 -12.70
N PRO A 256 -1.09 -12.39 -13.04
CA PRO A 256 -1.56 -12.41 -14.43
C PRO A 256 -1.93 -11.05 -15.01
N ARG A 257 -2.26 -10.04 -14.16
CA ARG A 257 -2.60 -8.70 -14.64
C ARG A 257 -1.47 -8.02 -15.42
N MET A 258 -0.22 -8.33 -15.07
CA MET A 258 0.93 -7.77 -15.78
C MET A 258 1.31 -8.55 -17.04
N LEU A 259 0.80 -9.79 -17.24
CA LEU A 259 1.21 -10.68 -18.32
C LEU A 259 0.44 -10.36 -19.62
N PRO A 260 1.09 -10.42 -20.79
CA PRO A 260 0.38 -10.49 -22.06
C PRO A 260 -0.20 -11.91 -22.29
N ASP A 261 -1.02 -12.05 -23.32
CA ASP A 261 -1.55 -13.35 -23.72
C ASP A 261 -0.43 -14.26 -24.26
N GLY A 262 -0.60 -15.58 -24.07
CA GLY A 262 0.33 -16.59 -24.57
C GLY A 262 1.52 -16.86 -23.65
N VAL A 263 1.59 -16.25 -22.45
CA VAL A 263 2.60 -16.52 -21.45
C VAL A 263 2.00 -16.74 -20.07
N LYS A 264 2.70 -17.49 -19.23
CA LYS A 264 2.40 -17.72 -17.81
C LYS A 264 3.58 -17.37 -16.92
N ALA A 265 3.32 -17.00 -15.68
CA ALA A 265 4.33 -16.83 -14.65
C ALA A 265 4.50 -18.15 -13.89
N VAL A 266 5.68 -18.73 -13.88
CA VAL A 266 6.03 -19.91 -13.09
C VAL A 266 6.80 -19.45 -11.88
N VAL A 267 6.19 -19.60 -10.70
CA VAL A 267 6.74 -19.16 -9.40
C VAL A 267 7.11 -20.39 -8.57
N LYS A 268 8.37 -20.45 -8.12
CA LYS A 268 8.87 -21.52 -7.23
C LYS A 268 8.52 -21.17 -5.78
N LYS A 269 7.73 -22.00 -5.13
CA LYS A 269 7.31 -21.79 -3.73
C LYS A 269 8.48 -21.83 -2.73
N ASP A 270 9.53 -22.55 -3.04
CA ASP A 270 10.74 -22.70 -2.23
C ASP A 270 11.80 -21.60 -2.49
N SER A 271 11.54 -20.67 -3.39
CA SER A 271 12.45 -19.57 -3.73
C SER A 271 12.65 -18.55 -2.61
N TYR A 272 11.79 -18.55 -1.61
CA TYR A 272 11.85 -17.68 -0.43
C TYR A 272 11.19 -18.35 0.78
N GLU A 273 11.48 -17.84 1.98
CA GLU A 273 10.81 -18.31 3.18
C GLU A 273 9.49 -17.52 3.41
N VAL A 274 8.37 -18.24 3.46
CA VAL A 274 7.07 -17.66 3.81
C VAL A 274 7.09 -17.22 5.28
N PRO A 275 6.79 -15.94 5.58
CA PRO A 275 6.79 -15.41 6.94
C PRO A 275 5.85 -16.16 7.89
N ALA A 276 6.25 -16.24 9.16
CA ALA A 276 5.56 -17.03 10.18
C ALA A 276 4.08 -16.64 10.37
N ILE A 277 3.73 -15.36 10.14
CA ILE A 277 2.33 -14.91 10.28
C ILE A 277 1.38 -15.65 9.31
N PHE A 278 1.83 -15.97 8.09
CA PHE A 278 1.01 -16.71 7.13
C PHE A 278 0.88 -18.19 7.51
N LYS A 279 1.97 -18.77 8.05
CA LYS A 279 1.94 -20.15 8.60
C LYS A 279 0.97 -20.24 9.78
N LEU A 280 1.00 -19.24 10.66
CA LEU A 280 0.09 -19.14 11.80
C LEU A 280 -1.37 -18.98 11.35
N LEU A 281 -1.63 -18.09 10.37
CA LEU A 281 -2.96 -17.90 9.77
C LEU A 281 -3.51 -19.20 9.17
N ALA A 282 -2.71 -19.86 8.33
CA ALA A 282 -3.11 -21.13 7.69
C ALA A 282 -3.44 -22.20 8.74
N LYS A 283 -2.57 -22.38 9.74
CA LYS A 283 -2.75 -23.37 10.80
C LYS A 283 -3.98 -23.08 11.68
N THR A 284 -4.16 -21.84 12.11
CA THR A 284 -5.25 -21.46 13.02
C THR A 284 -6.61 -21.49 12.32
N GLY A 285 -6.64 -21.05 11.06
CA GLY A 285 -7.87 -21.00 10.26
C GLY A 285 -8.18 -22.27 9.49
N ASP A 286 -7.32 -23.30 9.56
CA ASP A 286 -7.41 -24.52 8.73
C ASP A 286 -7.60 -24.17 7.24
N ILE A 287 -6.74 -23.24 6.75
CA ILE A 287 -6.87 -22.68 5.40
C ILE A 287 -5.92 -23.42 4.47
N GLU A 288 -6.47 -23.97 3.40
CA GLU A 288 -5.72 -24.66 2.35
C GLU A 288 -4.69 -23.74 1.69
N GLU A 289 -3.53 -24.30 1.31
CA GLU A 289 -2.41 -23.54 0.73
C GLU A 289 -2.83 -22.72 -0.49
N GLU A 290 -3.63 -23.29 -1.38
CA GLU A 290 -4.12 -22.61 -2.58
C GLU A 290 -4.94 -21.36 -2.21
N MET A 291 -5.81 -21.46 -1.20
CA MET A 291 -6.59 -20.31 -0.70
C MET A 291 -5.70 -19.25 -0.04
N MET A 292 -4.64 -19.68 0.65
CA MET A 292 -3.65 -18.73 1.20
C MET A 292 -3.00 -17.90 0.10
N TYR A 293 -2.53 -18.53 -0.99
CA TYR A 293 -1.94 -17.84 -2.15
C TYR A 293 -2.96 -17.06 -2.99
N ASN A 294 -4.26 -17.37 -2.87
CA ASN A 294 -5.33 -16.63 -3.53
C ASN A 294 -5.83 -15.43 -2.69
N THR A 295 -5.51 -15.39 -1.39
CA THR A 295 -6.02 -14.33 -0.49
C THR A 295 -4.92 -13.36 -0.07
N TYR A 296 -3.71 -13.87 0.18
CA TYR A 296 -2.61 -13.14 0.81
C TYR A 296 -1.38 -12.99 -0.10
N ASN A 297 -0.55 -12.03 0.24
CA ASN A 297 0.73 -11.81 -0.45
C ASN A 297 1.81 -12.84 -0.11
N MET A 298 1.59 -13.72 0.84
CA MET A 298 2.47 -14.81 1.29
C MET A 298 3.93 -14.39 1.56
N GLY A 299 4.18 -13.12 1.81
CA GLY A 299 5.52 -12.58 2.07
C GLY A 299 6.14 -11.81 0.90
N ILE A 300 5.47 -11.76 -0.25
CA ILE A 300 5.90 -11.01 -1.44
C ILE A 300 4.87 -9.93 -1.75
N GLY A 301 5.24 -8.67 -1.58
CA GLY A 301 4.29 -7.56 -1.82
C GLY A 301 4.36 -6.99 -3.24
N MET A 302 5.45 -7.22 -3.97
CA MET A 302 5.63 -6.73 -5.34
C MET A 302 6.39 -7.76 -6.17
N VAL A 303 5.98 -7.96 -7.43
CA VAL A 303 6.67 -8.85 -8.39
C VAL A 303 7.02 -8.06 -9.64
N LEU A 304 8.28 -8.16 -10.08
CA LEU A 304 8.79 -7.53 -11.29
C LEU A 304 9.08 -8.60 -12.35
N ALA A 305 8.73 -8.34 -13.60
CA ALA A 305 9.19 -9.10 -14.76
C ALA A 305 10.30 -8.32 -15.48
N ILE A 306 11.49 -8.92 -15.61
CA ILE A 306 12.69 -8.27 -16.16
C ILE A 306 13.43 -9.19 -17.13
N ASP A 307 14.35 -8.61 -17.89
CA ASP A 307 15.26 -9.40 -18.75
C ASP A 307 16.21 -10.23 -17.87
N PRO A 308 16.53 -11.49 -18.25
CA PRO A 308 17.50 -12.32 -17.53
C PRO A 308 18.86 -11.66 -17.31
N ALA A 309 19.30 -10.81 -18.25
CA ALA A 309 20.58 -10.11 -18.15
C ALA A 309 20.59 -9.02 -17.07
N ASP A 310 19.41 -8.58 -16.60
CA ASP A 310 19.28 -7.51 -15.60
C ASP A 310 19.03 -8.02 -14.18
N VAL A 311 19.03 -9.35 -13.93
CA VAL A 311 18.70 -9.94 -12.61
C VAL A 311 19.64 -9.40 -11.53
N ASP A 312 20.96 -9.56 -11.71
CA ASP A 312 21.95 -9.15 -10.70
C ASP A 312 21.83 -7.65 -10.40
N LYS A 313 21.74 -6.83 -11.46
CA LYS A 313 21.59 -5.38 -11.33
C LYS A 313 20.31 -4.99 -10.59
N THR A 314 19.21 -5.68 -10.86
CA THR A 314 17.92 -5.46 -10.16
C THR A 314 18.04 -5.82 -8.69
N MET A 315 18.60 -6.99 -8.39
CA MET A 315 18.78 -7.44 -7.01
C MET A 315 19.70 -6.51 -6.21
N GLU A 316 20.78 -6.02 -6.82
CA GLU A 316 21.69 -5.04 -6.20
C GLU A 316 20.99 -3.70 -5.93
N ALA A 317 20.23 -3.18 -6.91
CA ALA A 317 19.48 -1.93 -6.75
C ALA A 317 18.42 -2.02 -5.65
N LEU A 318 17.68 -3.14 -5.57
CA LEU A 318 16.69 -3.38 -4.52
C LEU A 318 17.35 -3.48 -3.14
N LYS A 319 18.46 -4.22 -3.01
CA LYS A 319 19.21 -4.32 -1.75
C LYS A 319 19.78 -2.95 -1.32
N ALA A 320 20.28 -2.17 -2.27
CA ALA A 320 20.76 -0.80 -2.00
C ALA A 320 19.63 0.15 -1.57
N ALA A 321 18.40 -0.14 -1.97
CA ALA A 321 17.20 0.56 -1.50
C ALA A 321 16.71 0.08 -0.12
N GLY A 322 17.36 -0.93 0.48
CA GLY A 322 16.97 -1.52 1.77
C GLY A 322 15.89 -2.60 1.66
N GLU A 323 15.66 -3.14 0.46
CA GLU A 323 14.67 -4.18 0.24
C GLU A 323 15.27 -5.57 0.35
N THR A 324 14.48 -6.51 0.89
CA THR A 324 14.71 -7.94 0.72
C THR A 324 14.03 -8.39 -0.56
N CYS A 325 14.76 -9.10 -1.43
CA CYS A 325 14.24 -9.51 -2.73
C CYS A 325 14.75 -10.91 -3.10
N TYR A 326 13.98 -11.57 -3.97
CA TYR A 326 14.17 -12.98 -4.35
C TYR A 326 13.95 -13.17 -5.85
N GLU A 327 14.70 -14.08 -6.47
CA GLU A 327 14.37 -14.59 -7.80
C GLU A 327 13.29 -15.67 -7.62
N LEU A 328 12.04 -15.32 -7.93
CA LEU A 328 10.88 -16.19 -7.69
C LEU A 328 10.72 -17.28 -8.75
N GLY A 329 11.21 -17.03 -9.96
CA GLY A 329 10.99 -17.93 -11.09
C GLY A 329 11.10 -17.21 -12.43
N GLN A 330 10.29 -17.63 -13.39
CA GLN A 330 10.38 -17.13 -14.76
C GLN A 330 9.06 -17.12 -15.49
N VAL A 331 9.04 -16.42 -16.60
CA VAL A 331 7.92 -16.41 -17.54
C VAL A 331 8.12 -17.56 -18.55
N GLU A 332 7.07 -18.30 -18.83
CA GLU A 332 7.06 -19.40 -19.80
C GLU A 332 5.93 -19.21 -20.82
N ALA A 333 6.03 -19.89 -21.97
CA ALA A 333 4.95 -19.97 -22.92
C ALA A 333 3.78 -20.79 -22.34
N GLY A 334 2.56 -20.31 -22.48
CA GLY A 334 1.39 -21.00 -21.94
C GLY A 334 0.16 -20.13 -21.89
N GLU A 335 -0.90 -20.66 -21.31
CA GLU A 335 -2.11 -19.91 -21.00
C GLU A 335 -1.82 -18.91 -19.86
N LYS A 336 -2.36 -17.70 -19.96
CA LYS A 336 -2.14 -16.60 -19.03
C LYS A 336 -2.60 -16.97 -17.61
N CYS A 337 -1.64 -17.24 -16.72
CA CYS A 337 -1.89 -17.55 -15.32
C CYS A 337 -0.62 -17.35 -14.47
N ALA A 338 -0.76 -17.49 -13.15
CA ALA A 338 0.36 -17.73 -12.24
C ALA A 338 0.33 -19.20 -11.82
N GLU A 339 1.38 -19.95 -12.14
CA GLU A 339 1.59 -21.35 -11.77
C GLU A 339 2.59 -21.40 -10.61
N LEU A 340 2.17 -22.00 -9.51
CA LEU A 340 3.03 -22.22 -8.33
C LEU A 340 3.56 -23.65 -8.32
N VAL A 341 4.87 -23.82 -8.33
CA VAL A 341 5.57 -25.12 -8.39
C VAL A 341 6.44 -25.33 -7.15
#